data_2722abba611eb1f2c4a17e2da04ca428
#
_entry.id   2722abba611eb1f2c4a17e2da04ca428
#
_cell.length_a   1.000
_cell.length_b   1.000
_cell.length_c   1.000
_cell.angle_alpha   90.00
_cell.angle_beta   90.00
_cell.angle_gamma   90.00
#
_symmetry.space_group_name_H-M   'P 1'
#
loop_
_entity.id
_entity.type
_entity.pdbx_description
1 polymer ?
#
loop_
_entity_poly.entity_id
_entity_poly.type
_entity_poly.pdbx_seq_one_letter_code
_entity_poly.pdbx_strand_id
1 'polypeptide(L)'
;MNNIELTKKVRSAMYCQCRRRGYTAPVGVLMEIGVLQKSKYEDWRFGRIPYLESVCTINLHKLSFIMHQMRIYAKNNGLKPSFCYYKRWGVKKKNGQGDKPVIPLRFSKIGNPEVEKWYATHFVDSNRIKELNAASTENKNLEQEF
;
A
#
# COMPACT_ATOMS: atom_id res chain seq x y z
N MET A 1 7.09 -19.39 -4.04
CA MET A 1 6.71 -19.47 -2.60
C MET A 1 5.41 -20.24 -2.44
N ASN A 2 5.35 -21.12 -1.46
CA ASN A 2 4.10 -21.79 -1.12
C ASN A 2 3.22 -20.91 -0.22
N ASN A 3 1.98 -21.35 0.04
CA ASN A 3 1.03 -20.54 0.81
C ASN A 3 1.43 -20.33 2.26
N ILE A 4 2.15 -21.27 2.86
CA ILE A 4 2.65 -21.16 4.24
C ILE A 4 3.70 -20.03 4.32
N GLU A 5 4.63 -20.01 3.39
CA GLU A 5 5.66 -18.97 3.30
C GLU A 5 5.05 -17.61 3.01
N LEU A 6 4.09 -17.54 2.09
CA LEU A 6 3.40 -16.30 1.76
C LEU A 6 2.66 -15.73 2.97
N THR A 7 1.95 -16.58 3.71
CA THR A 7 1.25 -16.15 4.93
C THR A 7 2.21 -15.54 5.94
N LYS A 8 3.33 -16.19 6.20
CA LYS A 8 4.36 -15.70 7.13
C LYS A 8 4.93 -14.37 6.67
N LYS A 9 5.28 -14.25 5.39
CA LYS A 9 5.86 -13.02 4.83
C LYS A 9 4.87 -11.86 4.85
N VAL A 10 3.61 -12.11 4.54
CA VAL A 10 2.55 -11.09 4.58
C VAL A 10 2.38 -10.57 6.01
N ARG A 11 2.27 -11.46 6.98
CA ARG A 11 2.12 -11.07 8.40
C ARG A 11 3.31 -10.27 8.91
N SER A 12 4.52 -10.71 8.60
CA SER A 12 5.74 -10.00 8.97
C SER A 12 5.83 -8.62 8.32
N ALA A 13 5.52 -8.51 7.03
CA ALA A 13 5.51 -7.24 6.32
C ALA A 13 4.49 -6.26 6.90
N MET A 14 3.28 -6.73 7.17
CA MET A 14 2.22 -5.90 7.75
C MET A 14 2.60 -5.40 9.15
N TYR A 15 3.13 -6.28 9.98
CA TYR A 15 3.61 -5.92 11.31
C TYR A 15 4.69 -4.84 11.23
N CYS A 16 5.71 -5.06 10.42
CA CYS A 16 6.82 -4.11 10.28
C CYS A 16 6.36 -2.76 9.74
N GLN A 17 5.47 -2.74 8.76
CA GLN A 17 4.94 -1.50 8.21
C GLN A 17 4.11 -0.72 9.23
N CYS A 18 3.25 -1.41 9.99
CA CYS A 18 2.48 -0.77 11.06
C CYS A 18 3.39 -0.22 12.16
N ARG A 19 4.43 -0.94 12.56
CA ARG A 19 5.39 -0.44 13.56
C ARG A 19 6.13 0.78 13.07
N ARG A 20 6.52 0.81 11.80
CA ARG A 20 7.33 1.88 11.23
C ARG A 20 6.52 3.15 10.95
N ARG A 21 5.29 3.03 10.45
CA ARG A 21 4.51 4.20 9.98
C ARG A 21 3.04 4.22 10.42
N GLY A 22 2.57 3.21 11.17
CA GLY A 22 1.21 3.17 11.68
C GLY A 22 0.17 2.65 10.69
N TYR A 23 0.55 2.22 9.50
CA TYR A 23 -0.34 1.61 8.52
C TYR A 23 0.39 0.67 7.59
N THR A 24 -0.35 -0.23 6.96
CA THR A 24 0.16 -1.16 5.97
C THR A 24 -0.74 -1.12 4.72
N ALA A 25 -0.15 -1.37 3.57
CA ALA A 25 -0.83 -1.27 2.28
C ALA A 25 -0.49 -2.46 1.39
N PRO A 26 -1.45 -2.94 0.57
CA PRO A 26 -1.19 -4.06 -0.34
C PRO A 26 0.01 -3.85 -1.25
N VAL A 27 0.12 -2.70 -1.88
CA VAL A 27 1.24 -2.38 -2.76
C VAL A 27 2.57 -2.43 -2.00
N GLY A 28 2.61 -1.86 -0.79
CA GLY A 28 3.79 -1.90 0.06
C GLY A 28 4.18 -3.32 0.49
N VAL A 29 3.19 -4.15 0.81
CA VAL A 29 3.43 -5.56 1.16
C VAL A 29 4.01 -6.33 -0.03
N LEU A 30 3.45 -6.13 -1.23
CA LEU A 30 3.97 -6.79 -2.45
C LEU A 30 5.43 -6.41 -2.71
N MET A 31 5.80 -5.16 -2.49
CA MET A 31 7.19 -4.73 -2.62
C MET A 31 8.08 -5.35 -1.54
N GLU A 32 7.64 -5.34 -0.30
CA GLU A 32 8.45 -5.82 0.83
C GLU A 32 8.72 -7.33 0.76
N ILE A 33 7.76 -8.12 0.29
CA ILE A 33 7.97 -9.57 0.11
C ILE A 33 8.63 -9.95 -1.22
N GLY A 34 8.97 -8.97 -2.05
CA GLY A 34 9.72 -9.18 -3.28
C GLY A 34 8.89 -9.61 -4.50
N VAL A 35 7.57 -9.50 -4.43
CA VAL A 35 6.65 -9.83 -5.53
C VAL A 35 6.54 -8.70 -6.54
N LEU A 36 6.77 -7.48 -6.10
CA LEU A 36 6.71 -6.28 -6.94
C LEU A 36 8.02 -5.51 -6.77
N GLN A 37 8.78 -5.35 -7.86
CA GLN A 37 10.00 -4.55 -7.84
C GLN A 37 9.66 -3.06 -7.78
N LYS A 38 10.46 -2.29 -7.04
CA LYS A 38 10.28 -0.84 -6.89
C LYS A 38 10.27 -0.12 -8.24
N SER A 39 11.17 -0.47 -9.15
CA SER A 39 11.24 0.12 -10.49
C SER A 39 9.96 -0.11 -11.29
N LYS A 40 9.35 -1.28 -11.14
CA LYS A 40 8.08 -1.63 -11.80
C LYS A 40 6.89 -0.91 -11.16
N TYR A 41 6.92 -0.74 -9.85
CA TYR A 41 5.95 0.09 -9.14
C TYR A 41 5.99 1.54 -9.65
N GLU A 42 7.18 2.11 -9.78
CA GLU A 42 7.35 3.47 -10.29
C GLU A 42 6.86 3.59 -11.74
N ASP A 43 7.18 2.62 -12.61
CA ASP A 43 6.66 2.56 -13.98
C ASP A 43 5.13 2.57 -14.01
N TRP A 44 4.50 1.83 -13.12
CA TRP A 44 3.05 1.83 -12.98
C TRP A 44 2.52 3.19 -12.52
N ARG A 45 3.17 3.82 -11.53
CA ARG A 45 2.77 5.15 -11.05
C ARG A 45 2.87 6.22 -12.13
N PHE A 46 3.84 6.11 -13.04
CA PHE A 46 3.99 7.03 -14.18
C PHE A 46 3.12 6.66 -15.38
N GLY A 47 2.27 5.65 -15.26
CA GLY A 47 1.35 5.25 -16.32
C GLY A 47 1.99 4.53 -17.49
N ARG A 48 3.20 3.99 -17.33
CA ARG A 48 3.92 3.24 -18.36
C ARG A 48 3.45 1.80 -18.49
N ILE A 49 2.66 1.33 -17.52
CA ILE A 49 2.17 -0.05 -17.41
C ILE A 49 0.65 0.00 -17.25
N PRO A 50 -0.11 -0.83 -17.99
CA PRO A 50 -1.58 -0.74 -18.01
C PRO A 50 -2.25 -1.13 -16.69
N TYR A 51 -1.70 -2.08 -15.94
CA TYR A 51 -2.23 -2.50 -14.64
C TYR A 51 -1.13 -3.15 -13.80
N LEU A 52 -1.22 -2.99 -12.48
CA LEU A 52 -0.16 -3.42 -11.54
C LEU A 52 0.12 -4.91 -11.57
N GLU A 53 -0.92 -5.74 -11.69
CA GLU A 53 -0.77 -7.19 -11.71
C GLU A 53 0.14 -7.70 -12.81
N SER A 54 0.25 -6.96 -13.93
CA SER A 54 1.10 -7.36 -15.06
C SER A 54 2.59 -7.41 -14.75
N VAL A 55 3.02 -6.72 -13.71
CA VAL A 55 4.45 -6.64 -13.32
C VAL A 55 4.75 -7.33 -11.99
N CYS A 56 3.76 -7.95 -11.38
CA CYS A 56 3.97 -8.82 -10.22
C CYS A 56 4.52 -10.18 -10.67
N THR A 57 5.43 -10.74 -9.88
CA THR A 57 6.19 -11.95 -10.26
C THR A 57 5.47 -13.27 -9.94
N ILE A 58 4.29 -13.21 -9.36
CA ILE A 58 3.47 -14.37 -9.04
C ILE A 58 2.13 -14.31 -9.77
N ASN A 59 1.44 -15.46 -9.85
CA ASN A 59 0.17 -15.55 -10.58
C ASN A 59 -0.99 -14.88 -9.79
N LEU A 60 -2.13 -14.69 -10.50
CA LEU A 60 -3.32 -14.04 -9.94
C LEU A 60 -3.88 -14.78 -8.73
N HIS A 61 -3.82 -16.10 -8.72
CA HIS A 61 -4.30 -16.92 -7.61
C HIS A 61 -3.53 -16.61 -6.32
N LYS A 62 -2.20 -16.50 -6.41
CA LYS A 62 -1.35 -16.14 -5.28
C LYS A 62 -1.51 -14.68 -4.86
N LEU A 63 -1.72 -13.77 -5.80
CA LEU A 63 -2.04 -12.37 -5.49
C LEU A 63 -3.35 -12.27 -4.71
N SER A 64 -4.39 -12.97 -5.13
CA SER A 64 -5.67 -13.04 -4.41
C SER A 64 -5.50 -13.61 -3.01
N PHE A 65 -4.68 -14.64 -2.87
CA PHE A 65 -4.34 -15.23 -1.58
C PHE A 65 -3.69 -14.21 -0.64
N ILE A 66 -2.73 -13.43 -1.14
CA ILE A 66 -2.07 -12.35 -0.36
C ILE A 66 -3.11 -11.33 0.11
N MET A 67 -3.97 -10.86 -0.78
CA MET A 67 -5.02 -9.89 -0.41
C MET A 67 -5.94 -10.46 0.67
N HIS A 68 -6.31 -11.72 0.57
CA HIS A 68 -7.13 -12.40 1.58
C HIS A 68 -6.40 -12.49 2.93
N GLN A 69 -5.14 -12.88 2.93
CA GLN A 69 -4.35 -12.97 4.17
C GLN A 69 -4.18 -11.60 4.83
N MET A 70 -4.04 -10.54 4.04
CA MET A 70 -3.98 -9.19 4.58
C MET A 70 -5.26 -8.80 5.31
N ARG A 71 -6.42 -9.14 4.75
CA ARG A 71 -7.71 -8.86 5.40
C ARG A 71 -7.88 -9.64 6.70
N ILE A 72 -7.44 -10.91 6.71
CA ILE A 72 -7.47 -11.75 7.93
C ILE A 72 -6.59 -11.13 9.02
N TYR A 73 -5.36 -10.77 8.68
CA TYR A 73 -4.43 -10.16 9.63
C TYR A 73 -5.00 -8.84 10.18
N ALA A 74 -5.52 -7.99 9.32
CA ALA A 74 -6.10 -6.71 9.71
C ALA A 74 -7.26 -6.89 10.69
N LYS A 75 -8.16 -7.83 10.42
CA LYS A 75 -9.29 -8.15 11.30
C LYS A 75 -8.81 -8.66 12.67
N ASN A 76 -7.84 -9.58 12.67
CA ASN A 76 -7.34 -10.19 13.90
C ASN A 76 -6.55 -9.19 14.76
N ASN A 77 -6.01 -8.14 14.18
CA ASN A 77 -5.19 -7.14 14.87
C ASN A 77 -5.89 -5.78 15.02
N GLY A 78 -7.18 -5.71 14.73
CA GLY A 78 -7.96 -4.48 14.93
C GLY A 78 -7.55 -3.31 14.04
N LEU A 79 -6.96 -3.58 12.88
CA LEU A 79 -6.58 -2.53 11.93
C LEU A 79 -7.83 -2.00 11.20
N LYS A 80 -7.88 -0.69 10.98
CA LYS A 80 -9.01 -0.04 10.33
C LYS A 80 -8.76 0.11 8.83
N PRO A 81 -9.70 -0.31 7.97
CA PRO A 81 -9.57 -0.09 6.54
C PRO A 81 -9.71 1.39 6.20
N SER A 82 -8.86 1.86 5.30
CA SER A 82 -8.88 3.22 4.78
C SER A 82 -8.67 3.16 3.28
N PHE A 83 -9.65 3.62 2.51
CA PHE A 83 -9.54 3.64 1.06
C PHE A 83 -8.62 4.77 0.61
N CYS A 84 -7.64 4.44 -0.26
CA CYS A 84 -6.69 5.39 -0.81
C CYS A 84 -6.74 5.39 -2.33
N TYR A 85 -6.74 6.59 -2.92
CA TYR A 85 -6.67 6.74 -4.37
C TYR A 85 -5.21 6.69 -4.83
N TYR A 86 -4.93 5.81 -5.79
CA TYR A 86 -3.65 5.78 -6.49
C TYR A 86 -3.81 6.49 -7.81
N LYS A 87 -3.20 7.65 -7.93
CA LYS A 87 -3.25 8.47 -9.14
C LYS A 87 -1.90 8.45 -9.85
N ARG A 88 -1.95 8.66 -11.15
CA ARG A 88 -0.76 8.73 -12.00
C ARG A 88 0.13 9.90 -11.59
N TRP A 89 1.43 9.64 -11.50
CA TRP A 89 2.44 10.66 -11.25
C TRP A 89 2.86 11.35 -12.56
N GLY A 90 3.41 12.56 -12.42
CA GLY A 90 3.96 13.30 -13.56
C GLY A 90 2.93 13.90 -14.51
N VAL A 91 1.67 13.96 -14.09
CA VAL A 91 0.62 14.58 -14.90
C VAL A 91 0.78 16.08 -14.88
N LYS A 92 0.78 16.71 -16.07
CA LYS A 92 0.91 18.15 -16.22
C LYS A 92 -0.46 18.81 -16.25
N LYS A 93 -0.53 20.08 -15.81
CA LYS A 93 -1.73 20.91 -15.95
C LYS A 93 -2.06 21.08 -17.42
N LYS A 94 -3.36 20.99 -17.76
CA LYS A 94 -3.83 21.19 -19.13
C LYS A 94 -3.57 22.65 -19.55
N ASN A 95 -2.78 22.83 -20.59
CA ASN A 95 -2.37 24.16 -21.11
C ASN A 95 -1.73 25.08 -20.05
N GLY A 96 -1.12 24.50 -19.01
CA GLY A 96 -0.49 25.24 -17.92
C GLY A 96 -1.46 25.96 -17.00
N GLN A 97 -2.76 25.71 -17.10
CA GLN A 97 -3.80 26.38 -16.34
C GLN A 97 -4.65 25.40 -15.53
N GLY A 98 -5.17 25.87 -14.38
CA GLY A 98 -6.05 25.10 -13.53
C GLY A 98 -5.35 24.02 -12.70
N ASP A 99 -6.14 23.13 -12.08
CA ASP A 99 -5.62 22.01 -11.31
C ASP A 99 -5.13 20.90 -12.24
N LYS A 100 -4.15 20.11 -11.75
CA LYS A 100 -3.67 18.94 -12.47
C LYS A 100 -4.81 17.91 -12.60
N PRO A 101 -5.05 17.35 -13.80
CA PRO A 101 -6.02 16.27 -13.94
C PRO A 101 -5.62 15.08 -13.06
N VAL A 102 -6.61 14.43 -12.45
CA VAL A 102 -6.41 13.20 -11.68
C VAL A 102 -6.69 12.03 -12.60
N ILE A 103 -5.65 11.25 -12.88
CA ILE A 103 -5.76 10.03 -13.70
C ILE A 103 -5.64 8.83 -12.76
N PRO A 104 -6.73 8.07 -12.52
CA PRO A 104 -6.68 6.90 -11.66
C PRO A 104 -5.85 5.79 -12.30
N LEU A 105 -5.17 5.03 -11.46
CA LEU A 105 -4.40 3.87 -11.88
C LEU A 105 -5.20 2.59 -11.66
N ARG A 106 -4.95 1.62 -12.53
CA ARG A 106 -5.63 0.33 -12.50
C ARG A 106 -4.71 -0.73 -11.89
N PHE A 107 -5.25 -1.57 -11.01
CA PHE A 107 -4.50 -2.63 -10.36
C PHE A 107 -4.64 -3.98 -11.08
N SER A 108 -5.86 -4.35 -11.46
CA SER A 108 -6.17 -5.68 -11.96
C SER A 108 -6.40 -5.71 -13.48
N LYS A 109 -6.11 -6.86 -14.09
CA LYS A 109 -6.35 -7.10 -15.52
C LYS A 109 -7.83 -6.95 -15.87
N ILE A 110 -8.71 -7.53 -15.05
CA ILE A 110 -10.16 -7.55 -15.30
C ILE A 110 -10.80 -6.21 -14.98
N GLY A 111 -10.23 -5.44 -14.02
CA GLY A 111 -10.78 -4.16 -13.59
C GLY A 111 -12.04 -4.28 -12.76
N ASN A 112 -12.27 -5.43 -12.10
CA ASN A 112 -13.40 -5.62 -11.20
C ASN A 112 -13.34 -4.59 -10.06
N PRO A 113 -14.40 -3.79 -9.82
CA PRO A 113 -14.37 -2.74 -8.79
C PRO A 113 -14.02 -3.24 -7.38
N GLU A 114 -14.46 -4.43 -7.02
CA GLU A 114 -14.15 -5.02 -5.70
C GLU A 114 -12.67 -5.36 -5.58
N VAL A 115 -12.08 -5.96 -6.60
CA VAL A 115 -10.66 -6.30 -6.64
C VAL A 115 -9.81 -5.03 -6.62
N GLU A 116 -10.19 -4.00 -7.40
CA GLU A 116 -9.54 -2.70 -7.39
C GLU A 116 -9.55 -2.08 -6.00
N LYS A 117 -10.67 -2.17 -5.31
CA LYS A 117 -10.82 -1.68 -3.94
C LYS A 117 -9.92 -2.43 -2.96
N TRP A 118 -9.75 -3.74 -3.11
CA TRP A 118 -8.86 -4.53 -2.25
C TRP A 118 -7.42 -4.03 -2.33
N TYR A 119 -6.91 -3.77 -3.53
CA TYR A 119 -5.56 -3.24 -3.72
C TYR A 119 -5.39 -1.82 -3.15
N ALA A 120 -6.43 -1.02 -3.21
CA ALA A 120 -6.41 0.38 -2.78
C ALA A 120 -6.71 0.58 -1.29
N THR A 121 -7.10 -0.46 -0.56
CA THR A 121 -7.43 -0.35 0.86
C THR A 121 -6.16 -0.47 1.71
N HIS A 122 -5.84 0.59 2.45
CA HIS A 122 -4.81 0.59 3.47
C HIS A 122 -5.41 0.13 4.80
N PHE A 123 -4.59 -0.47 5.65
CA PHE A 123 -5.02 -0.89 6.99
C PHE A 123 -4.25 -0.09 8.02
N VAL A 124 -4.98 0.63 8.86
CA VAL A 124 -4.43 1.63 9.79
C VAL A 124 -4.42 1.09 11.21
N ASP A 125 -3.25 1.15 11.86
CA ASP A 125 -3.07 0.87 13.28
C ASP A 125 -3.19 2.19 14.05
N SER A 126 -4.40 2.51 14.51
CA SER A 126 -4.70 3.77 15.18
C SER A 126 -3.91 3.97 16.47
N ASN A 127 -3.69 2.90 17.23
CA ASN A 127 -2.91 2.96 18.48
C ASN A 127 -1.46 3.26 18.17
N ARG A 128 -0.89 2.64 17.15
CA ARG A 128 0.49 2.88 16.76
C ARG A 128 0.69 4.31 16.24
N ILE A 129 -0.27 4.84 15.49
CA ILE A 129 -0.23 6.25 15.05
C ILE A 129 -0.17 7.19 16.25
N LYS A 130 -0.99 6.94 17.28
CA LYS A 130 -0.96 7.75 18.52
C LYS A 130 0.40 7.67 19.21
N GLU A 131 1.01 6.50 19.30
CA GLU A 131 2.35 6.32 19.86
C GLU A 131 3.41 7.10 19.09
N LEU A 132 3.37 7.03 17.76
CA LEU A 132 4.31 7.72 16.88
C LEU A 132 4.17 9.24 17.00
N ASN A 133 2.94 9.75 17.07
CA ASN A 133 2.67 11.17 17.24
C ASN A 133 3.13 11.67 18.62
N ALA A 134 2.89 10.91 19.67
CA ALA A 134 3.36 11.22 21.02
C ALA A 134 4.89 11.29 21.08
N ALA A 135 5.59 10.32 20.52
CA ALA A 135 7.05 10.30 20.44
C ALA A 135 7.60 11.51 19.67
N SER A 136 6.96 11.87 18.56
CA SER A 136 7.33 13.05 17.78
C SER A 136 7.16 14.34 18.59
N THR A 137 6.07 14.46 19.35
CA THR A 137 5.80 15.61 20.20
C THR A 137 6.83 15.72 21.34
N GLU A 138 7.16 14.61 21.99
CA GLU A 138 8.18 14.56 23.05
C GLU A 138 9.54 14.98 22.50
N ASN A 139 9.95 14.50 21.34
CA ASN A 139 11.20 14.89 20.70
C ASN A 139 11.26 16.39 20.39
N LYS A 140 10.16 16.98 19.91
CA LYS A 140 10.06 18.42 19.66
C LYS A 140 10.19 19.24 20.96
N ASN A 141 9.57 18.78 22.03
CA ASN A 141 9.66 19.44 23.33
C ASN A 141 11.09 19.41 23.89
N LEU A 142 11.79 18.27 23.73
CA LEU A 142 13.18 18.13 24.14
C LEU A 142 14.11 19.06 23.33
N GLU A 143 13.88 19.20 22.04
CA GLU A 143 14.65 20.13 21.20
C GLU A 143 14.43 21.59 21.57
N GLN A 144 13.25 21.94 22.05
CA GLN A 144 12.94 23.31 22.50
C GLN A 144 13.54 23.66 23.86
N GLU A 145 13.86 22.69 24.72
CA GLU A 145 14.50 22.90 26.03
C GLU A 145 15.99 23.12 25.92
N PHE A 146 16.59 22.84 24.80
CA PHE A 146 18.00 23.04 24.51
C PHE A 146 18.22 24.17 23.50
#